data_648c7e29bb7c918c4305ad7617b0ed0d
#
_entry.id   648c7e29bb7c918c4305ad7617b0ed0d
#
_cell.length_a   1.000
_cell.length_b   1.000
_cell.length_c   1.000
_cell.angle_alpha   90.00
_cell.angle_beta   90.00
_cell.angle_gamma   90.00
#
_symmetry.space_group_name_H-M   'P 1'
#
loop_
_entity.id
_entity.type
_entity.pdbx_description
1 polymer ?
#
loop_
_entity_poly.entity_id
_entity_poly.type
_entity_poly.pdbx_seq_one_letter_code
_entity_poly.pdbx_strand_id
1 'polypeptide(L)'
;MLAGAEFTLYKNADCTDEAVKGITDDNGNLLFDKVEVGTYFLKETKAPAGYRKLLDPIKVEFKCVDGKHVFVVNDVVIDGNNSNENYSMTVENDWYIGNMTVINERGAKLPATGSKGTVLLVGSGIALCLIGLNKKRKNNKGEA
;
A
#
# COMPACT_ATOMS: atom_id res chain seq x y z
N MET A 1 13.45 -5.58 -4.75
CA MET A 1 12.70 -4.68 -3.88
C MET A 1 13.30 -3.30 -3.95
N LEU A 2 12.50 -2.24 -3.78
CA LEU A 2 12.92 -0.85 -3.99
C LEU A 2 12.97 -0.09 -2.66
N ALA A 3 14.18 0.23 -2.20
CA ALA A 3 14.41 1.06 -1.03
C ALA A 3 14.30 2.56 -1.36
N GLY A 4 13.90 3.37 -0.39
CA GLY A 4 13.91 4.83 -0.49
C GLY A 4 12.74 5.43 -1.28
N ALA A 5 11.69 4.66 -1.57
CA ALA A 5 10.43 5.22 -2.06
C ALA A 5 9.68 5.90 -0.92
N GLU A 6 9.23 7.14 -1.12
CA GLU A 6 8.44 7.86 -0.12
C GLU A 6 6.96 7.81 -0.50
N PHE A 7 6.14 7.42 0.46
CA PHE A 7 4.69 7.37 0.33
C PHE A 7 4.02 8.16 1.45
N THR A 8 2.90 8.76 1.10
CA THR A 8 2.04 9.45 2.05
C THR A 8 0.60 8.98 1.88
N LEU A 9 -0.06 8.65 3.00
CA LEU A 9 -1.50 8.46 3.05
C LEU A 9 -2.17 9.81 3.33
N TYR A 10 -3.12 10.17 2.48
CA TYR A 10 -3.94 11.36 2.63
C TYR A 10 -5.38 10.97 2.95
N LYS A 11 -6.06 11.81 3.75
CA LYS A 11 -7.47 11.61 4.11
C LYS A 11 -8.45 12.09 3.02
N ASN A 12 -7.95 12.84 2.03
CA ASN A 12 -8.76 13.39 0.94
C ASN A 12 -8.15 13.09 -0.43
N ALA A 13 -9.00 13.09 -1.45
CA ALA A 13 -8.61 12.78 -2.83
C ALA A 13 -7.63 13.81 -3.44
N ASP A 14 -7.69 15.06 -2.98
CA ASP A 14 -6.81 16.13 -3.45
C ASP A 14 -5.38 16.01 -2.89
N CYS A 15 -5.14 15.04 -2.00
CA CYS A 15 -3.86 14.81 -1.36
C CYS A 15 -3.29 16.07 -0.67
N THR A 16 -4.12 16.75 0.10
CA THR A 16 -3.78 17.96 0.86
C THR A 16 -3.84 17.74 2.37
N ASP A 17 -4.63 16.76 2.83
CA ASP A 17 -4.76 16.39 4.25
C ASP A 17 -3.95 15.12 4.53
N GLU A 18 -2.70 15.31 4.96
CA GLU A 18 -1.76 14.24 5.24
C GLU A 18 -2.13 13.51 6.54
N ALA A 19 -2.28 12.20 6.47
CA ALA A 19 -2.51 11.35 7.63
C ALA A 19 -1.20 10.80 8.20
N VAL A 20 -0.40 10.16 7.35
CA VAL A 20 0.88 9.55 7.72
C VAL A 20 1.76 9.39 6.48
N LYS A 21 3.07 9.52 6.67
CA LYS A 21 4.07 9.28 5.63
C LYS A 21 5.13 8.30 6.07
N GLY A 22 5.79 7.67 5.11
CA GLY A 22 6.88 6.76 5.36
C GLY A 22 7.76 6.53 4.14
N ILE A 23 8.86 5.84 4.37
CA ILE A 23 9.89 5.53 3.38
C ILE A 23 10.12 4.03 3.39
N THR A 24 10.24 3.41 2.23
CA THR A 24 10.57 1.98 2.14
C THR A 24 11.99 1.71 2.64
N ASP A 25 12.13 0.63 3.41
CA ASP A 25 13.39 0.14 3.94
C ASP A 25 14.28 -0.50 2.84
N ASP A 26 15.45 -1.02 3.22
CA ASP A 26 16.40 -1.67 2.30
C ASP A 26 15.81 -2.91 1.60
N ASN A 27 14.77 -3.50 2.17
CA ASN A 27 14.04 -4.62 1.59
C ASN A 27 12.84 -4.15 0.75
N GLY A 28 12.60 -2.85 0.63
CA GLY A 28 11.48 -2.27 -0.07
C GLY A 28 10.15 -2.37 0.66
N ASN A 29 10.16 -2.57 1.97
CA ASN A 29 8.98 -2.65 2.81
C ASN A 29 8.68 -1.31 3.47
N LEU A 30 7.40 -0.98 3.55
CA LEU A 30 6.89 0.17 4.30
C LEU A 30 5.69 -0.27 5.12
N LEU A 31 5.74 0.04 6.39
CA LEU A 31 4.65 -0.20 7.34
C LEU A 31 4.04 1.12 7.77
N PHE A 32 2.75 1.30 7.51
CA PHE A 32 1.95 2.31 8.17
C PHE A 32 1.26 1.69 9.38
N ASP A 33 1.78 1.94 10.54
CA ASP A 33 1.21 1.46 11.79
C ASP A 33 0.06 2.38 12.25
N LYS A 34 -0.97 1.78 12.84
CA LYS A 34 -2.08 2.52 13.46
C LYS A 34 -2.93 3.37 12.51
N VAL A 35 -3.24 2.85 11.34
CA VAL A 35 -4.20 3.47 10.42
C VAL A 35 -5.62 3.19 10.88
N GLU A 36 -6.40 4.21 11.15
CA GLU A 36 -7.82 4.08 11.55
C GLU A 36 -8.70 3.58 10.41
N VAL A 37 -9.85 3.01 10.74
CA VAL A 37 -10.88 2.69 9.74
C VAL A 37 -11.29 3.97 9.01
N GLY A 38 -11.29 3.91 7.69
CA GLY A 38 -11.60 5.06 6.86
C GLY A 38 -11.13 4.88 5.43
N THR A 39 -11.30 5.94 4.65
CA THR A 39 -10.84 6.05 3.28
C THR A 39 -9.59 6.90 3.23
N TYR A 40 -8.59 6.42 2.51
CA TYR A 40 -7.32 7.10 2.33
C TYR A 40 -6.88 7.06 0.87
N PHE A 41 -5.97 7.96 0.52
CA PHE A 41 -5.35 8.06 -0.80
C PHE A 41 -3.84 7.93 -0.61
N LEU A 42 -3.30 6.80 -1.05
CA LEU A 42 -1.87 6.52 -1.02
C LEU A 42 -1.20 7.14 -2.23
N LYS A 43 -0.31 8.08 -2.00
CA LYS A 43 0.44 8.75 -3.04
C LYS A 43 1.93 8.50 -2.87
N GLU A 44 2.59 8.10 -3.93
CA GLU A 44 4.04 8.11 -3.97
C GLU A 44 4.51 9.56 -4.14
N THR A 45 5.20 10.09 -3.15
CA THR A 45 5.71 11.47 -3.17
C THR A 45 7.11 11.56 -3.76
N LYS A 46 7.87 10.45 -3.66
CA LYS A 46 9.19 10.33 -4.27
C LYS A 46 9.46 8.88 -4.66
N ALA A 47 9.81 8.67 -5.92
CA ALA A 47 10.26 7.36 -6.39
C ALA A 47 11.75 7.14 -6.10
N PRO A 48 12.20 5.89 -5.96
CA PRO A 48 13.62 5.57 -5.89
C PRO A 48 14.38 6.02 -7.13
N ALA A 49 15.67 6.25 -7.00
CA ALA A 49 16.51 6.67 -8.10
C ALA A 49 16.44 5.70 -9.29
N GLY A 50 16.17 6.23 -10.48
CA GLY A 50 16.04 5.44 -11.71
C GLY A 50 14.63 4.88 -11.98
N TYR A 51 13.66 5.19 -11.13
CA TYR A 51 12.27 4.77 -11.29
C TYR A 51 11.33 5.96 -11.50
N ARG A 52 10.23 5.71 -12.19
CA ARG A 52 9.17 6.70 -12.38
C ARG A 52 8.26 6.70 -11.17
N LYS A 53 7.90 7.88 -10.73
CA LYS A 53 6.89 8.07 -9.70
C LYS A 53 5.50 7.70 -10.24
N LEU A 54 4.66 7.08 -9.40
CA LEU A 54 3.25 6.89 -9.71
C LEU A 54 2.58 8.24 -9.92
N LEU A 55 1.77 8.33 -10.99
CA LEU A 55 1.09 9.58 -11.34
C LEU A 55 -0.14 9.79 -10.46
N ASP A 56 -0.94 8.76 -10.29
CA ASP A 56 -2.21 8.82 -9.59
C ASP A 56 -2.12 8.19 -8.21
N PRO A 57 -2.81 8.75 -7.20
CA PRO A 57 -2.92 8.13 -5.90
C PRO A 57 -3.77 6.87 -5.97
N ILE A 58 -3.46 5.89 -5.13
CA ILE A 58 -4.21 4.65 -4.98
C ILE A 58 -5.21 4.84 -3.85
N LYS A 59 -6.50 4.68 -4.14
CA LYS A 59 -7.54 4.71 -3.11
C LYS A 59 -7.48 3.44 -2.29
N VAL A 60 -7.34 3.56 -0.98
CA VAL A 60 -7.35 2.46 -0.03
C VAL A 60 -8.37 2.72 1.06
N GLU A 61 -9.09 1.69 1.48
CA GLU A 61 -10.09 1.82 2.52
C GLU A 61 -9.99 0.65 3.50
N PHE A 62 -10.08 0.98 4.77
CA PHE A 62 -10.33 0.02 5.83
C PHE A 62 -11.76 0.18 6.28
N LYS A 63 -12.57 -0.87 6.15
CA LYS A 63 -14.01 -0.88 6.46
C LYS A 63 -14.38 -2.05 7.35
N CYS A 64 -15.51 -1.89 8.03
CA CYS A 64 -16.20 -3.00 8.66
C CYS A 64 -17.54 -3.20 7.94
N VAL A 65 -17.70 -4.33 7.28
CA VAL A 65 -18.91 -4.71 6.55
C VAL A 65 -19.47 -5.96 7.20
N ASP A 66 -20.71 -5.93 7.66
CA ASP A 66 -21.38 -7.05 8.34
C ASP A 66 -20.55 -7.68 9.49
N GLY A 67 -19.89 -6.80 10.27
CA GLY A 67 -19.03 -7.22 11.38
C GLY A 67 -17.67 -7.78 10.97
N LYS A 68 -17.34 -7.81 9.68
CA LYS A 68 -16.05 -8.23 9.15
C LYS A 68 -15.25 -7.02 8.70
N HIS A 69 -13.99 -7.01 9.07
CA HIS A 69 -13.06 -6.02 8.54
C HIS A 69 -12.62 -6.41 7.14
N VAL A 70 -12.63 -5.45 6.25
CA VAL A 70 -12.20 -5.61 4.86
C VAL A 70 -11.22 -4.50 4.48
N PHE A 71 -10.28 -4.83 3.64
CA PHE A 71 -9.38 -3.90 3.00
C PHE A 71 -9.84 -3.69 1.55
N VAL A 72 -9.91 -2.46 1.08
CA VAL A 72 -10.39 -2.14 -0.26
C VAL A 72 -9.31 -1.36 -0.99
N VAL A 73 -8.99 -1.75 -2.20
CA VAL A 73 -8.02 -1.08 -3.06
C VAL A 73 -8.67 -0.74 -4.39
N ASN A 74 -8.76 0.54 -4.72
CA ASN A 74 -9.42 1.04 -5.93
C ASN A 74 -10.80 0.38 -6.15
N ASP A 75 -11.63 0.41 -5.10
CA ASP A 75 -12.98 -0.16 -5.05
C ASP A 75 -13.07 -1.70 -5.15
N VAL A 76 -11.95 -2.40 -5.18
CA VAL A 76 -11.91 -3.88 -5.09
C VAL A 76 -11.78 -4.30 -3.64
N VAL A 77 -12.75 -5.05 -3.15
CA VAL A 77 -12.75 -5.58 -1.77
C VAL A 77 -11.76 -6.73 -1.68
N ILE A 78 -10.83 -6.64 -0.74
CA ILE A 78 -9.87 -7.68 -0.41
C ILE A 78 -10.28 -8.26 0.95
N ASP A 79 -10.73 -9.47 0.94
CA ASP A 79 -10.98 -10.26 2.14
C ASP A 79 -10.08 -11.50 2.14
N GLY A 80 -10.15 -12.32 3.18
CA GLY A 80 -9.31 -13.52 3.25
C GLY A 80 -9.54 -14.55 2.13
N ASN A 81 -10.59 -14.40 1.32
CA ASN A 81 -10.98 -15.35 0.28
C ASN A 81 -10.52 -14.93 -1.11
N ASN A 82 -10.30 -13.64 -1.36
CA ASN A 82 -9.95 -13.12 -2.68
C ASN A 82 -8.57 -12.45 -2.74
N SER A 83 -7.67 -12.81 -1.84
CA SER A 83 -6.27 -12.39 -1.88
C SER A 83 -5.61 -12.82 -3.19
N ASN A 84 -4.75 -11.97 -3.72
CA ASN A 84 -3.93 -12.25 -4.90
C ASN A 84 -2.47 -11.87 -4.63
N GLU A 85 -1.60 -12.01 -5.63
CA GLU A 85 -0.17 -11.71 -5.49
C GLU A 85 0.16 -10.26 -5.12
N ASN A 86 -0.75 -9.31 -5.44
CA ASN A 86 -0.55 -7.89 -5.19
C ASN A 86 -1.29 -7.37 -3.97
N TYR A 87 -2.37 -8.04 -3.57
CA TYR A 87 -3.21 -7.60 -2.47
C TYR A 87 -3.61 -8.77 -1.58
N SER A 88 -3.47 -8.60 -0.28
CA SER A 88 -3.98 -9.57 0.70
C SER A 88 -4.40 -8.87 1.99
N MET A 89 -5.22 -9.55 2.76
CA MET A 89 -5.56 -9.15 4.10
C MET A 89 -5.30 -10.31 5.05
N THR A 90 -4.57 -10.03 6.11
CA THR A 90 -4.26 -11.00 7.18
C THR A 90 -4.71 -10.46 8.53
N VAL A 91 -4.82 -11.35 9.50
CA VAL A 91 -5.12 -10.98 10.89
C VAL A 91 -4.02 -11.56 11.77
N GLU A 92 -3.30 -10.70 12.46
CA GLU A 92 -2.24 -11.06 13.39
C GLU A 92 -2.43 -10.33 14.73
N ASN A 93 -2.37 -11.06 15.83
CA ASN A 93 -2.49 -10.49 17.17
C ASN A 93 -3.70 -9.56 17.36
N ASP A 94 -4.87 -9.93 16.80
CA ASP A 94 -6.10 -9.13 16.78
C ASP A 94 -6.04 -7.85 15.92
N TRP A 95 -5.02 -7.68 15.09
CA TRP A 95 -4.91 -6.59 14.13
C TRP A 95 -5.24 -7.06 12.72
N TYR A 96 -5.91 -6.22 11.97
CA TYR A 96 -6.17 -6.43 10.54
C TYR A 96 -5.08 -5.75 9.73
N ILE A 97 -4.39 -6.53 8.91
CA ILE A 97 -3.27 -6.08 8.09
C ILE A 97 -3.67 -6.17 6.63
N GLY A 98 -3.78 -5.02 5.96
CA GLY A 98 -3.89 -4.94 4.51
C GLY A 98 -2.50 -4.88 3.90
N ASN A 99 -2.18 -5.84 3.03
CA ASN A 99 -0.92 -5.89 2.31
C ASN A 99 -1.14 -5.48 0.86
N MET A 100 -0.27 -4.65 0.34
CA MET A 100 -0.31 -4.20 -1.03
C MET A 100 1.10 -4.13 -1.63
N THR A 101 1.25 -4.64 -2.85
CA THR A 101 2.46 -4.49 -3.65
C THR A 101 2.27 -3.35 -4.65
N VAL A 102 3.11 -2.34 -4.59
CA VAL A 102 3.17 -1.24 -5.55
C VAL A 102 4.32 -1.48 -6.51
N ILE A 103 4.04 -1.38 -7.80
CA ILE A 103 5.03 -1.62 -8.85
C ILE A 103 5.43 -0.29 -9.47
N ASN A 104 6.74 0.03 -9.40
CA ASN A 104 7.30 1.18 -10.08
C ASN A 104 7.97 0.75 -11.39
N GLU A 105 7.71 1.48 -12.44
CA GLU A 105 8.41 1.31 -13.72
C GLU A 105 9.78 1.98 -13.68
N ARG A 106 10.77 1.36 -14.33
CA ARG A 106 12.05 2.02 -14.53
C ARG A 106 11.89 3.25 -15.41
N GLY A 107 12.48 4.35 -14.99
CA GLY A 107 12.62 5.53 -15.83
C GLY A 107 13.45 5.17 -17.08
N ALA A 108 13.06 5.70 -18.25
CA ALA A 108 13.89 5.56 -19.44
C ALA A 108 15.24 6.26 -19.15
N LYS A 109 16.34 5.51 -19.13
CA LYS A 109 17.65 6.11 -19.30
C LYS A 109 17.64 6.72 -20.70
N LEU A 110 17.94 8.02 -20.81
CA LEU A 110 18.26 8.59 -22.11
C LEU A 110 19.36 7.70 -22.72
N PRO A 111 19.18 7.16 -23.94
CA PRO A 111 20.19 6.33 -24.54
C PRO A 111 21.47 7.18 -24.62
N ALA A 112 22.54 6.71 -23.98
CA ALA A 112 23.86 7.23 -24.30
C ALA A 112 24.04 7.01 -25.81
N THR A 113 24.32 8.07 -26.57
CA THR A 113 24.54 8.04 -28.01
C THR A 113 25.47 6.89 -28.36
N GLY A 114 24.94 5.82 -29.03
CA GLY A 114 25.72 4.74 -29.60
C GLY A 114 25.48 3.32 -29.09
N SER A 115 24.64 3.04 -28.09
CA SER A 115 24.30 1.66 -27.73
C SER A 115 22.86 1.33 -28.07
N LYS A 116 22.69 0.29 -28.92
CA LYS A 116 21.40 -0.39 -29.09
C LYS A 116 21.08 -1.13 -27.79
N GLY A 117 20.48 -0.44 -26.84
CA GLY A 117 20.04 -1.03 -25.58
C GLY A 117 18.69 -1.70 -25.76
N THR A 118 18.60 -2.99 -25.49
CA THR A 118 17.32 -3.67 -25.24
C THR A 118 16.74 -3.06 -23.96
N VAL A 119 15.60 -2.38 -24.06
CA VAL A 119 14.87 -1.91 -22.88
C VAL A 119 14.20 -3.11 -22.23
N LEU A 120 14.83 -3.69 -21.22
CA LEU A 120 14.21 -4.69 -20.38
C LEU A 120 13.36 -3.95 -19.35
N LEU A 121 12.04 -3.98 -19.52
CA LEU A 121 11.09 -3.53 -18.52
C LEU A 121 11.00 -4.60 -17.42
N VAL A 122 11.86 -4.50 -16.42
CA VAL A 122 11.74 -5.32 -15.22
C VAL A 122 10.98 -4.51 -14.20
N GLY A 123 9.73 -4.87 -13.97
CA GLY A 123 8.94 -4.34 -12.86
C GLY A 123 9.57 -4.78 -11.54
N SER A 124 9.88 -3.83 -10.68
CA SER A 124 10.30 -4.11 -9.30
C SER A 124 9.16 -3.74 -8.37
N GLY A 125 8.67 -4.70 -7.58
CA GLY A 125 7.59 -4.49 -6.63
C GLY A 125 8.06 -3.86 -5.33
N ILE A 126 7.26 -2.95 -4.79
CA ILE A 126 7.38 -2.43 -3.43
C ILE A 126 6.27 -3.10 -2.61
N ALA A 127 6.64 -3.81 -1.55
CA ALA A 127 5.67 -4.36 -0.62
C ALA A 127 5.28 -3.27 0.40
N LEU A 128 4.02 -2.87 0.38
CA LEU A 128 3.42 -1.98 1.37
C LEU A 128 2.57 -2.78 2.34
N CYS A 129 2.87 -2.67 3.62
CA CYS A 129 2.08 -3.28 4.67
C CYS A 129 1.27 -2.17 5.37
N LEU A 130 -0.04 -2.19 5.21
CA LEU A 130 -0.94 -1.26 5.86
C LEU A 130 -1.60 -1.97 7.05
N ILE A 131 -1.30 -1.52 8.27
CA ILE A 131 -1.95 -2.04 9.48
C ILE A 131 -3.11 -1.14 9.88
N GLY A 132 -4.31 -1.68 9.78
CA GLY A 132 -5.52 -1.03 10.30
C GLY A 132 -5.65 -1.22 11.81
N LEU A 133 -6.05 -0.15 12.51
CA LEU A 133 -6.11 -0.05 13.98
C LEU A 133 -7.26 -0.77 14.66
N ASN A 134 -8.10 -1.50 13.95
CA ASN A 134 -9.20 -2.12 14.63
C ASN A 134 -8.81 -3.45 15.27
N LYS A 135 -8.55 -3.35 16.57
CA LYS A 135 -8.50 -4.51 17.44
C LYS A 135 -9.81 -5.28 17.32
N LYS A 136 -9.74 -6.55 16.97
CA LYS A 136 -10.87 -7.46 16.97
C LYS A 136 -11.61 -7.29 18.32
N ARG A 137 -12.84 -6.80 18.30
CA ARG A 137 -13.66 -6.76 19.50
C ARG A 137 -13.80 -8.20 19.99
N LYS A 138 -13.22 -8.53 21.12
CA LYS A 138 -13.61 -9.72 21.85
C LYS A 138 -15.11 -9.58 22.09
N ASN A 139 -15.91 -10.42 21.46
CA ASN A 139 -17.27 -10.65 21.91
C ASN A 139 -17.15 -11.25 23.31
N ASN A 140 -17.11 -10.42 24.33
CA ASN A 140 -17.55 -10.83 25.63
C ASN A 140 -19.06 -11.04 25.48
N LYS A 141 -19.46 -12.23 25.05
CA LYS A 141 -20.71 -12.77 25.56
C LYS A 141 -20.46 -12.94 27.06
N GLY A 142 -20.81 -11.90 27.82
CA GLY A 142 -20.99 -12.06 29.23
C GLY A 142 -22.05 -13.14 29.39
N GLU A 143 -21.63 -14.29 29.83
CA GLU A 143 -22.55 -15.19 30.52
C GLU A 143 -22.97 -14.45 31.78
N ALA A 144 -24.21 -14.00 31.77
CA ALA A 144 -24.88 -13.62 33.01
C ALA A 144 -25.11 -14.89 33.83
#